data_a80bf00e983c8a30fac0c1f068d4910a
#
_entry.id   a80bf00e983c8a30fac0c1f068d4910a
#
_cell.length_a   1.000
_cell.length_b   1.000
_cell.length_c   1.000
_cell.angle_alpha   90.00
_cell.angle_beta   90.00
_cell.angle_gamma   90.00
#
_symmetry.space_group_name_H-M   'P 1'
#
loop_
_entity.id
_entity.type
_entity.pdbx_description
1 polymer ?
#
loop_
_entity_poly.entity_id
_entity_poly.type
_entity_poly.pdbx_seq_one_letter_code
_entity_poly.pdbx_strand_id
1 'polypeptide(L)'
;MVEPREIRQANQRGSARLAAVQALYQMDIGQQSLEDTLSQFESFHLGREVEGEQYLPADADYFRHIVRGVVEHQLRLDPIIDSTLQGGWPMTRIDATLRALFRAAVFELTQRKDIPFKVVIREYVDVALAFYEDEVPGMVNGVLDAVARKYSEGYEGAAK
;
A
#
# COMPACT_ATOMS: atom_id res chain seq x y z
N MET A 1 -20.57 1.49 -18.83
CA MET A 1 -19.83 2.72 -18.52
C MET A 1 -19.80 2.92 -17.00
N VAL A 2 -18.63 3.11 -16.45
CA VAL A 2 -18.48 3.35 -15.02
C VAL A 2 -18.94 4.78 -14.69
N GLU A 3 -19.73 4.93 -13.63
CA GLU A 3 -20.20 6.25 -13.24
C GLU A 3 -19.06 7.11 -12.68
N PRO A 4 -19.10 8.44 -12.92
CA PRO A 4 -18.05 9.34 -12.41
C PRO A 4 -17.84 9.24 -10.90
N ARG A 5 -18.91 8.96 -10.15
CA ARG A 5 -18.82 8.82 -8.69
C ARG A 5 -17.94 7.63 -8.30
N GLU A 6 -18.09 6.50 -8.99
CA GLU A 6 -17.31 5.30 -8.72
C GLU A 6 -15.83 5.51 -9.07
N ILE A 7 -15.58 6.17 -10.19
CA ILE A 7 -14.22 6.52 -10.60
C ILE A 7 -13.58 7.42 -9.56
N ARG A 8 -14.33 8.39 -9.04
CA ARG A 8 -13.83 9.32 -8.03
C ARG A 8 -13.44 8.60 -6.75
N GLN A 9 -14.27 7.67 -6.26
CA GLN A 9 -13.95 6.91 -5.06
C GLN A 9 -12.70 6.05 -5.24
N ALA A 10 -12.59 5.38 -6.39
CA ALA A 10 -11.42 4.56 -6.67
C ALA A 10 -10.15 5.41 -6.68
N ASN A 11 -10.21 6.61 -7.28
CA ASN A 11 -9.06 7.51 -7.34
C ASN A 11 -8.71 8.06 -5.96
N GLN A 12 -9.71 8.33 -5.11
CA GLN A 12 -9.46 8.80 -3.75
C GLN A 12 -8.74 7.74 -2.92
N ARG A 13 -9.13 6.47 -3.05
CA ARG A 13 -8.45 5.38 -2.36
C ARG A 13 -7.06 5.13 -2.94
N GLY A 14 -6.90 5.25 -4.25
CA GLY A 14 -5.59 5.18 -4.88
C GLY A 14 -4.64 6.24 -4.33
N SER A 15 -5.13 7.47 -4.20
CA SER A 15 -4.35 8.56 -3.61
C SER A 15 -4.04 8.29 -2.15
N ALA A 16 -4.97 7.70 -1.41
CA ALA A 16 -4.75 7.34 0.00
C ALA A 16 -3.67 6.27 0.14
N ARG A 17 -3.65 5.30 -0.76
CA ARG A 17 -2.62 4.25 -0.76
C ARG A 17 -1.23 4.83 -1.02
N LEU A 18 -1.13 5.71 -2.03
CA LEU A 18 0.13 6.37 -2.33
C LEU A 18 0.61 7.19 -1.14
N ALA A 19 -0.28 7.99 -0.54
CA ALA A 19 0.05 8.78 0.64
C ALA A 19 0.46 7.89 1.82
N ALA A 20 -0.21 6.75 2.01
CA ALA A 20 0.12 5.82 3.09
C ALA A 20 1.53 5.25 2.93
N VAL A 21 1.92 4.88 1.71
CA VAL A 21 3.28 4.40 1.46
C VAL A 21 4.31 5.48 1.79
N GLN A 22 4.04 6.72 1.38
CA GLN A 22 4.93 7.84 1.69
C GLN A 22 5.02 8.09 3.19
N ALA A 23 3.89 8.02 3.90
CA ALA A 23 3.85 8.21 5.35
C ALA A 23 4.63 7.11 6.08
N LEU A 24 4.44 5.87 5.68
CA LEU A 24 5.15 4.74 6.27
C LEU A 24 6.65 4.83 6.01
N TYR A 25 7.04 5.25 4.82
CA TYR A 25 8.44 5.53 4.51
C TYR A 25 9.01 6.58 5.46
N GLN A 26 8.29 7.68 5.64
CA GLN A 26 8.75 8.79 6.48
C GLN A 26 8.90 8.35 7.94
N MET A 27 7.99 7.53 8.44
CA MET A 27 8.08 6.99 9.79
C MET A 27 9.32 6.10 9.95
N ASP A 28 9.58 5.26 8.96
CA ASP A 28 10.69 4.31 9.00
C ASP A 28 12.04 5.03 8.95
N ILE A 29 12.19 5.99 8.05
CA ILE A 29 13.45 6.72 7.87
C ILE A 29 13.65 7.78 8.95
N GLY A 30 12.60 8.54 9.28
CA GLY A 30 12.68 9.67 10.19
C GLY A 30 12.39 9.33 11.64
N GLN A 31 12.01 8.09 11.92
CA GLN A 31 11.59 7.65 13.26
C GLN A 31 10.51 8.55 13.85
N GLN A 32 9.62 9.02 12.98
CA GLN A 32 8.54 9.91 13.37
C GLN A 32 7.39 9.10 13.98
N SER A 33 6.71 9.67 14.98
CA SER A 33 5.59 8.99 15.61
C SER A 33 4.40 8.85 14.67
N LEU A 34 3.55 7.88 14.96
CA LEU A 34 2.32 7.66 14.20
C LEU A 34 1.44 8.91 14.20
N GLU A 35 1.21 9.49 15.35
CA GLU A 35 0.31 10.65 15.46
C GLU A 35 0.84 11.89 14.75
N ASP A 36 2.14 12.15 14.85
CA ASP A 36 2.76 13.26 14.14
C ASP A 36 2.68 13.05 12.63
N THR A 37 2.93 11.84 12.17
CA THR A 37 2.89 11.51 10.74
C THR A 37 1.47 11.68 10.19
N LEU A 38 0.47 11.16 10.88
CA LEU A 38 -0.92 11.29 10.44
C LEU A 38 -1.34 12.75 10.38
N SER A 39 -0.99 13.51 11.42
CA SER A 39 -1.35 14.93 11.48
C SER A 39 -0.71 15.71 10.32
N GLN A 40 0.55 15.44 10.05
CA GLN A 40 1.28 16.10 8.97
C GLN A 40 0.66 15.81 7.61
N PHE A 41 0.38 14.54 7.33
CA PHE A 41 -0.18 14.16 6.04
C PHE A 41 -1.59 14.68 5.84
N GLU A 42 -2.40 14.66 6.88
CA GLU A 42 -3.76 15.19 6.81
C GLU A 42 -3.77 16.69 6.55
N SER A 43 -2.80 17.42 7.13
CA SER A 43 -2.72 18.88 6.98
C SER A 43 -2.13 19.30 5.65
N PHE A 44 -1.17 18.56 5.11
CA PHE A 44 -0.36 19.05 4.00
C PHE A 44 -0.44 18.23 2.72
N HIS A 45 -0.92 16.99 2.76
CA HIS A 45 -0.84 16.09 1.61
C HIS A 45 -2.17 15.61 1.07
N LEU A 46 -3.19 15.49 1.92
CA LEU A 46 -4.45 14.89 1.52
C LEU A 46 -5.42 15.94 0.99
N GLY A 47 -5.68 15.89 -0.31
CA GLY A 47 -6.72 16.69 -0.93
C GLY A 47 -6.43 18.17 -1.11
N ARG A 48 -5.18 18.58 -0.95
CA ARG A 48 -4.84 20.00 -1.10
C ARG A 48 -4.60 20.36 -2.54
N GLU A 49 -4.97 21.59 -2.88
CA GLU A 49 -4.61 22.19 -4.14
C GLU A 49 -3.13 22.62 -4.06
N VAL A 50 -2.34 22.19 -5.04
CA VAL A 50 -0.92 22.51 -5.10
C VAL A 50 -0.64 23.20 -6.43
N GLU A 51 -0.06 24.40 -6.38
CA GLU A 51 0.36 25.18 -7.55
C GLU A 51 -0.77 25.43 -8.55
N GLY A 52 -1.99 25.62 -8.07
CA GLY A 52 -3.13 25.89 -8.92
C GLY A 52 -3.73 24.68 -9.59
N GLU A 53 -3.17 23.52 -9.40
CA GLU A 53 -3.74 22.28 -9.90
C GLU A 53 -4.63 21.63 -8.84
N GLN A 54 -5.76 21.13 -9.28
CA GLN A 54 -6.65 20.39 -8.40
C GLN A 54 -6.35 18.91 -8.47
N TYR A 55 -5.90 18.36 -7.37
CA TYR A 55 -5.75 16.92 -7.24
C TYR A 55 -7.02 16.34 -6.63
N LEU A 56 -7.35 15.12 -7.03
CA LEU A 56 -8.48 14.45 -6.41
C LEU A 56 -8.17 14.23 -4.94
N PRO A 57 -9.10 14.59 -4.03
CA PRO A 57 -8.85 14.40 -2.61
C PRO A 57 -8.65 12.93 -2.29
N ALA A 58 -7.67 12.64 -1.43
CA ALA A 58 -7.47 11.30 -0.94
C ALA A 58 -8.55 10.96 0.08
N ASP A 59 -8.85 9.68 0.24
CA ASP A 59 -9.74 9.20 1.28
C ASP A 59 -8.94 9.21 2.60
N ALA A 60 -9.17 10.22 3.41
CA ALA A 60 -8.42 10.41 4.66
C ALA A 60 -8.65 9.26 5.65
N ASP A 61 -9.88 8.75 5.73
CA ASP A 61 -10.17 7.63 6.62
C ASP A 61 -9.45 6.37 6.17
N TYR A 62 -9.41 6.13 4.87
CA TYR A 62 -8.70 4.98 4.32
C TYR A 62 -7.20 5.10 4.53
N PHE A 63 -6.65 6.28 4.34
CA PHE A 63 -5.25 6.58 4.64
C PHE A 63 -4.91 6.21 6.08
N ARG A 64 -5.69 6.73 7.04
CA ARG A 64 -5.46 6.43 8.46
C ARG A 64 -5.58 4.94 8.74
N HIS A 65 -6.55 4.29 8.11
CA HIS A 65 -6.77 2.86 8.28
C HIS A 65 -5.53 2.06 7.88
N ILE A 66 -4.93 2.39 6.74
CA ILE A 66 -3.73 1.68 6.28
C ILE A 66 -2.55 1.95 7.22
N VAL A 67 -2.28 3.22 7.53
CA VAL A 67 -1.10 3.57 8.32
C VAL A 67 -1.20 2.98 9.74
N ARG A 68 -2.35 3.16 10.40
CA ARG A 68 -2.57 2.58 11.73
C ARG A 68 -2.53 1.06 11.70
N GLY A 69 -3.14 0.47 10.68
CA GLY A 69 -3.18 -0.97 10.54
C GLY A 69 -1.81 -1.58 10.36
N VAL A 70 -0.95 -0.96 9.57
CA VAL A 70 0.42 -1.43 9.39
C VAL A 70 1.20 -1.35 10.70
N VAL A 71 1.11 -0.23 11.41
CA VAL A 71 1.81 -0.08 12.69
C VAL A 71 1.33 -1.15 13.68
N GLU A 72 0.03 -1.35 13.76
CA GLU A 72 -0.57 -2.31 14.69
C GLU A 72 -0.19 -3.75 14.35
N HIS A 73 -0.06 -4.08 13.07
CA HIS A 73 0.18 -5.46 12.62
C HIS A 73 1.61 -5.73 12.14
N GLN A 74 2.51 -4.79 12.28
CA GLN A 74 3.84 -4.88 11.66
C GLN A 74 4.59 -6.15 12.04
N LEU A 75 4.51 -6.56 13.30
CA LEU A 75 5.20 -7.78 13.77
C LEU A 75 4.68 -9.04 13.07
N ARG A 76 3.47 -8.98 12.54
CA ARG A 76 2.87 -10.09 11.80
C ARG A 76 3.14 -9.97 10.30
N LEU A 77 3.18 -8.73 9.80
CA LEU A 77 3.36 -8.47 8.37
C LEU A 77 4.78 -8.73 7.89
N ASP A 78 5.78 -8.31 8.66
CA ASP A 78 7.18 -8.41 8.23
C ASP A 78 7.62 -9.86 7.98
N PRO A 79 7.27 -10.84 8.83
CA PRO A 79 7.61 -12.23 8.52
C PRO A 79 6.95 -12.76 7.25
N ILE A 80 5.73 -12.34 6.95
CA ILE A 80 5.04 -12.74 5.71
C ILE A 80 5.81 -12.21 4.50
N ILE A 81 6.19 -10.95 4.55
CA ILE A 81 6.94 -10.33 3.45
C ILE A 81 8.29 -11.01 3.29
N ASP A 82 9.01 -11.17 4.38
CA ASP A 82 10.35 -11.75 4.35
C ASP A 82 10.33 -13.19 3.81
N SER A 83 9.39 -14.01 4.25
CA SER A 83 9.30 -15.38 3.78
C SER A 83 8.92 -15.46 2.29
N THR A 84 8.16 -14.49 1.80
CA THR A 84 7.77 -14.45 0.39
C THR A 84 8.93 -14.00 -0.49
N LEU A 85 9.81 -13.14 0.04
CA LEU A 85 11.01 -12.71 -0.66
C LEU A 85 12.14 -13.74 -0.60
N GLN A 86 11.89 -14.84 0.03
CA GLN A 86 12.85 -15.90 0.31
C GLN A 86 13.58 -16.38 -0.94
N GLY A 87 14.90 -16.55 -0.82
CA GLY A 87 15.73 -17.00 -1.93
C GLY A 87 16.22 -15.89 -2.83
N GLY A 88 15.68 -14.69 -2.66
CA GLY A 88 16.07 -13.55 -3.45
C GLY A 88 16.53 -12.40 -2.59
N TRP A 89 15.61 -11.66 -2.04
CA TRP A 89 15.92 -10.40 -1.38
C TRP A 89 15.29 -10.34 0.01
N PRO A 90 16.07 -10.52 1.08
CA PRO A 90 15.54 -10.35 2.41
C PRO A 90 15.04 -8.91 2.60
N MET A 91 14.07 -8.75 3.47
CA MET A 91 13.43 -7.46 3.70
C MET A 91 14.41 -6.35 4.08
N THR A 92 15.52 -6.72 4.69
CA THR A 92 16.56 -5.76 5.06
C THR A 92 17.35 -5.20 3.86
N ARG A 93 17.28 -5.85 2.70
CA ARG A 93 18.00 -5.43 1.50
C ARG A 93 17.15 -4.63 0.52
N ILE A 94 15.84 -4.63 0.68
CA ILE A 94 15.01 -3.78 -0.15
C ILE A 94 15.00 -2.38 0.44
N ASP A 95 14.81 -1.38 -0.41
CA ASP A 95 14.82 0.00 0.09
C ASP A 95 13.58 0.29 0.95
N ALA A 96 13.62 1.41 1.68
CA ALA A 96 12.58 1.76 2.63
C ALA A 96 11.23 2.03 1.97
N THR A 97 11.22 2.58 0.76
CA THR A 97 9.97 2.82 0.03
C THR A 97 9.30 1.51 -0.34
N LEU A 98 10.08 0.57 -0.86
CA LEU A 98 9.55 -0.74 -1.24
C LEU A 98 9.08 -1.52 -0.02
N ARG A 99 9.81 -1.41 1.09
CA ARG A 99 9.41 -2.02 2.37
C ARG A 99 8.06 -1.45 2.83
N ALA A 100 7.90 -0.14 2.77
CA ALA A 100 6.65 0.52 3.12
C ALA A 100 5.51 0.05 2.21
N LEU A 101 5.77 -0.05 0.92
CA LEU A 101 4.78 -0.51 -0.05
C LEU A 101 4.30 -1.93 0.27
N PHE A 102 5.24 -2.84 0.52
CA PHE A 102 4.87 -4.21 0.85
C PHE A 102 4.08 -4.29 2.16
N ARG A 103 4.47 -3.52 3.17
CA ARG A 103 3.73 -3.50 4.43
C ARG A 103 2.27 -3.07 4.22
N ALA A 104 2.05 -2.01 3.47
CA ALA A 104 0.71 -1.53 3.19
C ALA A 104 -0.11 -2.54 2.37
N ALA A 105 0.50 -3.10 1.32
CA ALA A 105 -0.19 -4.05 0.45
C ALA A 105 -0.53 -5.35 1.18
N VAL A 106 0.41 -5.90 1.94
CA VAL A 106 0.18 -7.13 2.68
C VAL A 106 -0.84 -6.91 3.79
N PHE A 107 -0.85 -5.72 4.41
CA PHE A 107 -1.90 -5.38 5.36
C PHE A 107 -3.27 -5.49 4.69
N GLU A 108 -3.47 -4.88 3.53
CA GLU A 108 -4.77 -4.95 2.85
C GLU A 108 -5.11 -6.39 2.43
N LEU A 109 -4.14 -7.13 1.90
CA LEU A 109 -4.39 -8.50 1.46
C LEU A 109 -4.79 -9.43 2.61
N THR A 110 -4.27 -9.21 3.81
CA THR A 110 -4.53 -10.08 4.95
C THR A 110 -5.67 -9.59 5.83
N GLN A 111 -5.92 -8.29 5.90
CA GLN A 111 -6.88 -7.70 6.81
C GLN A 111 -8.12 -7.11 6.13
N ARG A 112 -8.04 -6.77 4.86
CA ARG A 112 -9.17 -6.22 4.11
C ARG A 112 -9.65 -7.21 3.08
N LYS A 113 -10.22 -8.30 3.57
CA LYS A 113 -10.70 -9.39 2.71
C LYS A 113 -11.99 -9.03 1.97
N ASP A 114 -12.61 -7.93 2.34
CA ASP A 114 -13.75 -7.37 1.61
C ASP A 114 -13.35 -6.77 0.26
N ILE A 115 -12.06 -6.46 0.07
CA ILE A 115 -11.55 -5.93 -1.20
C ILE A 115 -10.94 -7.08 -1.99
N PRO A 116 -11.36 -7.27 -3.26
CA PRO A 116 -10.80 -8.36 -4.07
C PRO A 116 -9.28 -8.26 -4.16
N PHE A 117 -8.59 -9.37 -3.98
CA PHE A 117 -7.12 -9.36 -3.97
C PHE A 117 -6.55 -8.82 -5.29
N LYS A 118 -7.21 -9.05 -6.41
CA LYS A 118 -6.75 -8.54 -7.70
C LYS A 118 -6.75 -7.00 -7.75
N VAL A 119 -7.73 -6.39 -7.08
CA VAL A 119 -7.79 -4.94 -6.97
C VAL A 119 -6.63 -4.42 -6.14
N VAL A 120 -6.38 -5.05 -4.99
CA VAL A 120 -5.28 -4.64 -4.11
C VAL A 120 -3.95 -4.74 -4.85
N ILE A 121 -3.70 -5.86 -5.52
CA ILE A 121 -2.43 -6.04 -6.25
C ILE A 121 -2.28 -4.97 -7.32
N ARG A 122 -3.30 -4.76 -8.15
CA ARG A 122 -3.24 -3.77 -9.21
C ARG A 122 -2.96 -2.37 -8.67
N GLU A 123 -3.61 -2.02 -7.56
CA GLU A 123 -3.45 -0.69 -6.97
C GLU A 123 -2.03 -0.47 -6.44
N TYR A 124 -1.44 -1.48 -5.84
CA TYR A 124 -0.07 -1.35 -5.34
C TYR A 124 0.99 -1.48 -6.43
N VAL A 125 0.70 -2.16 -7.52
CA VAL A 125 1.56 -2.09 -8.71
C VAL A 125 1.54 -0.67 -9.29
N ASP A 126 0.38 -0.03 -9.31
CA ASP A 126 0.28 1.37 -9.74
C ASP A 126 1.06 2.30 -8.82
N VAL A 127 1.02 2.07 -7.51
CA VAL A 127 1.86 2.83 -6.56
C VAL A 127 3.34 2.62 -6.89
N ALA A 128 3.74 1.38 -7.14
CA ALA A 128 5.13 1.08 -7.50
C ALA A 128 5.57 1.83 -8.75
N LEU A 129 4.69 1.97 -9.74
CA LEU A 129 5.00 2.71 -10.96
C LEU A 129 5.27 4.18 -10.70
N ALA A 130 4.78 4.73 -9.58
CA ALA A 130 5.07 6.12 -9.21
C ALA A 130 6.50 6.32 -8.70
N PHE A 131 7.14 5.24 -8.23
CA PHE A 131 8.47 5.31 -7.63
C PHE A 131 9.55 4.58 -8.41
N TYR A 132 9.19 3.60 -9.21
CA TYR A 132 10.15 2.68 -9.82
C TYR A 132 9.86 2.46 -11.30
N GLU A 133 10.93 2.13 -12.03
CA GLU A 133 10.84 1.74 -13.43
C GLU A 133 11.31 0.28 -13.57
N ASP A 134 11.32 -0.20 -14.79
CA ASP A 134 11.89 -1.49 -15.19
C ASP A 134 11.22 -2.68 -14.50
N GLU A 135 12.02 -3.45 -13.76
CA GLU A 135 11.61 -4.73 -13.22
C GLU A 135 10.82 -4.65 -11.91
N VAL A 136 10.92 -3.53 -11.19
CA VAL A 136 10.36 -3.46 -9.84
C VAL A 136 8.84 -3.63 -9.82
N PRO A 137 8.05 -2.96 -10.67
CA PRO A 137 6.61 -3.19 -10.65
C PRO A 137 6.21 -4.65 -10.91
N GLY A 138 6.94 -5.33 -11.80
CA GLY A 138 6.71 -6.75 -12.05
C GLY A 138 7.03 -7.62 -10.85
N MET A 139 8.12 -7.31 -10.16
CA MET A 139 8.49 -8.01 -8.93
C MET A 139 7.44 -7.79 -7.84
N VAL A 140 6.94 -6.56 -7.69
CA VAL A 140 5.87 -6.26 -6.76
C VAL A 140 4.63 -7.12 -7.06
N ASN A 141 4.24 -7.18 -8.33
CA ASN A 141 3.11 -8.01 -8.73
C ASN A 141 3.31 -9.47 -8.33
N GLY A 142 4.49 -10.01 -8.60
CA GLY A 142 4.81 -11.41 -8.28
C GLY A 142 4.78 -11.69 -6.79
N VAL A 143 5.37 -10.81 -5.98
CA VAL A 143 5.39 -10.97 -4.53
C VAL A 143 3.96 -10.90 -3.96
N LEU A 144 3.17 -9.93 -4.38
CA LEU A 144 1.81 -9.79 -3.86
C LEU A 144 0.90 -10.93 -4.31
N ASP A 145 1.11 -11.44 -5.51
CA ASP A 145 0.38 -12.62 -5.97
C ASP A 145 0.71 -13.85 -5.10
N ALA A 146 1.98 -14.03 -4.76
CA ALA A 146 2.38 -15.13 -3.87
C ALA A 146 1.76 -15.00 -2.47
N VAL A 147 1.68 -13.77 -1.94
CA VAL A 147 1.01 -13.54 -0.67
C VAL A 147 -0.47 -13.85 -0.78
N ALA A 148 -1.12 -13.40 -1.87
CA ALA A 148 -2.54 -13.63 -2.07
C ALA A 148 -2.88 -15.12 -2.14
N ARG A 149 -2.01 -15.93 -2.74
CA ARG A 149 -2.23 -17.37 -2.81
C ARG A 149 -2.35 -18.01 -1.44
N LYS A 150 -1.62 -17.51 -0.47
CA LYS A 150 -1.64 -18.09 0.88
C LYS A 150 -2.71 -17.51 1.78
N TYR A 151 -3.02 -16.22 1.61
CA TYR A 151 -3.77 -15.50 2.63
C TYR A 151 -5.10 -14.92 2.16
N SER A 152 -5.35 -14.85 0.85
CA SER A 152 -6.59 -14.26 0.35
C SER A 152 -7.65 -15.32 0.10
N GLU A 153 -8.84 -15.07 0.61
CA GLU A 153 -9.97 -15.94 0.33
C GLU A 153 -10.40 -15.76 -1.13
N GLY A 154 -10.88 -16.83 -1.74
CA GLY A 154 -11.33 -16.78 -3.12
C GLY A 154 -10.24 -16.87 -4.16
N TYR A 155 -8.99 -17.03 -3.75
CA TYR A 155 -7.90 -17.25 -4.70
C TYR A 155 -7.92 -18.71 -5.16
N GLU A 156 -8.22 -18.94 -6.43
CA GLU A 156 -8.38 -20.29 -6.98
C GLU A 156 -7.14 -21.17 -6.80
N GLY A 157 -5.96 -20.60 -6.96
CA GLY A 157 -4.71 -21.34 -6.77
C GLY A 157 -4.48 -21.77 -5.34
N ALA A 158 -4.94 -20.99 -4.37
CA ALA A 158 -4.72 -21.28 -2.95
C ALA A 158 -5.57 -22.43 -2.44
N ALA A 159 -6.69 -22.73 -3.09
CA ALA A 159 -7.60 -23.78 -2.69
C ALA A 159 -7.09 -25.18 -3.05
N LYS A 160 -5.98 -25.25 -3.75
CA LYS A 160 -5.40 -26.53 -4.21
C LYS A 160 -4.07 -26.85 -3.51
#